data_1316b97b991f9c6baefe4de200332327
#
_entry.id   1316b97b991f9c6baefe4de200332327
#
_cell.length_a   1.000
_cell.length_b   1.000
_cell.length_c   1.000
_cell.angle_alpha   90.00
_cell.angle_beta   90.00
_cell.angle_gamma   90.00
#
_symmetry.space_group_name_H-M   'P 1'
#
loop_
_entity.id
_entity.type
_entity.pdbx_description
1 polymer ?
#
loop_
_entity_poly.entity_id
_entity_poly.type
_entity_poly.pdbx_seq_one_letter_code
_entity_poly.pdbx_strand_id
1 'polypeptide(L)'
;MMSKHVTTTKGMSHFMLFLLRLLALALFIYSVSLVFTSNFNMGNLLVWLLTAAVDVYAIWQQPIHHWLHGTIPGKIVFVFLLVFGILYAALLGFVAFSGYANPATGQEKVVIVLGAGLRKDRPSLLLRYRLDKAYEYAVAHPDALVITTGGQGRDEWVPEGQAMRNYLIEKGLDSEQSFTIME
;
A
#
# COMPACT_ATOMS: atom_id res chain seq x y z
N MET A 1 -32.31 -17.18 -46.98
CA MET A 1 -32.47 -17.77 -45.65
C MET A 1 -31.12 -17.65 -44.92
N MET A 2 -30.89 -16.49 -44.25
CA MET A 2 -29.64 -16.18 -43.58
C MET A 2 -29.73 -16.60 -42.10
N SER A 3 -29.04 -17.69 -41.76
CA SER A 3 -28.90 -18.11 -40.38
C SER A 3 -28.03 -17.10 -39.61
N LYS A 4 -28.62 -16.35 -38.67
CA LYS A 4 -27.88 -15.55 -37.72
C LYS A 4 -27.22 -16.50 -36.72
N HIS A 5 -25.91 -16.69 -36.85
CA HIS A 5 -25.07 -17.24 -35.77
C HIS A 5 -25.15 -16.28 -34.58
N VAL A 6 -26.00 -16.59 -33.63
CA VAL A 6 -25.99 -16.00 -32.31
C VAL A 6 -24.81 -16.62 -31.58
N THR A 7 -23.67 -15.93 -31.58
CA THR A 7 -22.56 -16.24 -30.68
C THR A 7 -23.02 -15.94 -29.25
N THR A 8 -23.50 -16.95 -28.55
CA THR A 8 -23.73 -16.90 -27.10
C THR A 8 -22.37 -16.69 -26.43
N THR A 9 -22.07 -15.45 -26.08
CA THR A 9 -20.99 -15.17 -25.14
C THR A 9 -21.35 -15.88 -23.84
N LYS A 10 -20.55 -16.89 -23.48
CA LYS A 10 -20.71 -17.67 -22.26
C LYS A 10 -20.56 -16.71 -21.07
N GLY A 11 -21.66 -16.26 -20.51
CA GLY A 11 -21.68 -15.41 -19.33
C GLY A 11 -20.94 -16.10 -18.18
N MET A 12 -20.41 -15.31 -17.27
CA MET A 12 -19.76 -15.82 -16.04
C MET A 12 -20.68 -16.83 -15.34
N SER A 13 -20.14 -17.97 -14.90
CA SER A 13 -20.97 -18.99 -14.23
C SER A 13 -21.62 -18.42 -12.97
N HIS A 14 -22.80 -18.91 -12.60
CA HIS A 14 -23.52 -18.48 -11.39
C HIS A 14 -22.64 -18.60 -10.14
N PHE A 15 -21.76 -19.59 -10.09
CA PHE A 15 -20.79 -19.79 -9.01
C PHE A 15 -19.76 -18.67 -8.97
N MET A 16 -19.16 -18.29 -10.10
CA MET A 16 -18.22 -17.15 -10.18
C MET A 16 -18.87 -15.83 -9.79
N LEU A 17 -20.14 -15.64 -10.17
CA LEU A 17 -20.94 -14.49 -9.76
C LEU A 17 -21.16 -14.42 -8.26
N PHE A 18 -21.47 -15.54 -7.67
CA PHE A 18 -21.64 -15.67 -6.23
C PHE A 18 -20.32 -15.31 -5.51
N LEU A 19 -19.20 -15.85 -5.95
CA LEU A 19 -17.88 -15.55 -5.38
C LEU A 19 -17.51 -14.06 -5.52
N LEU A 20 -17.77 -13.46 -6.68
CA LEU A 20 -17.52 -12.03 -6.91
C LEU A 20 -18.33 -11.14 -5.97
N ARG A 21 -19.61 -11.45 -5.78
CA ARG A 21 -20.49 -10.71 -4.86
C ARG A 21 -20.08 -10.90 -3.39
N LEU A 22 -19.61 -12.07 -3.04
CA LEU A 22 -19.10 -12.34 -1.69
C LEU A 22 -17.81 -11.57 -1.43
N LEU A 23 -16.91 -11.49 -2.42
CA LEU A 23 -15.71 -10.67 -2.36
C LEU A 23 -16.04 -9.18 -2.25
N ALA A 24 -16.97 -8.68 -3.06
CA ALA A 24 -17.43 -7.30 -3.02
C ALA A 24 -17.97 -6.94 -1.62
N LEU A 25 -18.83 -7.79 -1.05
CA LEU A 25 -19.36 -7.61 0.30
C LEU A 25 -18.24 -7.59 1.37
N ALA A 26 -17.27 -8.49 1.27
CA ALA A 26 -16.14 -8.54 2.20
C ALA A 26 -15.27 -7.26 2.12
N LEU A 27 -14.98 -6.78 0.90
CA LEU A 27 -14.27 -5.54 0.67
C LEU A 27 -15.06 -4.33 1.19
N PHE A 28 -16.37 -4.31 0.98
CA PHE A 28 -17.24 -3.26 1.51
C PHE A 28 -17.20 -3.20 3.04
N ILE A 29 -17.35 -4.33 3.72
CA ILE A 29 -17.26 -4.42 5.19
C ILE A 29 -15.88 -3.94 5.67
N TYR A 30 -14.80 -4.38 4.99
CA TYR A 30 -13.44 -3.93 5.29
C TYR A 30 -13.27 -2.43 5.11
N SER A 31 -13.75 -1.85 4.00
CA SER A 31 -13.65 -0.42 3.72
C SER A 31 -14.40 0.44 4.74
N VAL A 32 -15.57 -0.03 5.20
CA VAL A 32 -16.34 0.61 6.27
C VAL A 32 -15.57 0.54 7.61
N SER A 33 -14.94 -0.58 7.92
CA SER A 33 -14.14 -0.72 9.14
C SER A 33 -12.98 0.26 9.20
N LEU A 34 -12.37 0.62 8.05
CA LEU A 34 -11.28 1.60 7.98
C LEU A 34 -11.72 3.01 8.42
N VAL A 35 -13.00 3.36 8.27
CA VAL A 35 -13.52 4.66 8.72
C VAL A 35 -13.40 4.81 10.24
N PHE A 36 -13.56 3.70 10.98
CA PHE A 36 -13.55 3.70 12.44
C PHE A 36 -12.17 3.37 13.04
N THR A 37 -11.29 2.72 12.26
CA THR A 37 -10.03 2.18 12.79
C THR A 37 -8.79 2.93 12.32
N SER A 38 -8.90 3.73 11.26
CA SER A 38 -7.75 4.39 10.62
C SER A 38 -8.00 5.88 10.42
N ASN A 39 -6.95 6.68 10.57
CA ASN A 39 -6.98 8.08 10.17
C ASN A 39 -7.08 8.18 8.64
N PHE A 40 -7.76 9.23 8.14
CA PHE A 40 -7.88 9.46 6.71
C PHE A 40 -6.51 9.66 6.07
N ASN A 41 -6.16 8.83 5.09
CA ASN A 41 -4.94 8.93 4.30
C ASN A 41 -5.20 8.50 2.84
N MET A 42 -4.21 8.75 1.96
CA MET A 42 -4.31 8.38 0.54
C MET A 42 -4.51 6.87 0.33
N GLY A 43 -3.96 6.03 1.20
CA GLY A 43 -4.16 4.57 1.14
C GLY A 43 -5.63 4.19 1.35
N ASN A 44 -6.30 4.80 2.33
CA ASN A 44 -7.73 4.58 2.58
C ASN A 44 -8.58 5.03 1.40
N LEU A 45 -8.26 6.19 0.80
CA LEU A 45 -8.95 6.67 -0.39
C LEU A 45 -8.84 5.66 -1.55
N LEU A 46 -7.65 5.12 -1.80
CA LEU A 46 -7.43 4.10 -2.84
C LEU A 46 -8.23 2.82 -2.56
N VAL A 47 -8.26 2.35 -1.31
CA VAL A 47 -9.06 1.18 -0.91
C VAL A 47 -10.54 1.44 -1.17
N TRP A 48 -11.06 2.62 -0.81
CA TRP A 48 -12.47 2.96 -1.06
C TRP A 48 -12.81 3.05 -2.54
N LEU A 49 -11.93 3.65 -3.36
CA LEU A 49 -12.12 3.71 -4.82
C LEU A 49 -12.09 2.31 -5.43
N LEU A 50 -11.16 1.45 -5.00
CA LEU A 50 -11.09 0.07 -5.47
C LEU A 50 -12.34 -0.73 -5.07
N THR A 51 -12.78 -0.60 -3.81
CA THR A 51 -14.00 -1.24 -3.32
C THR A 51 -15.22 -0.79 -4.13
N ALA A 52 -15.39 0.53 -4.31
CA ALA A 52 -16.50 1.06 -5.12
C ALA A 52 -16.48 0.53 -6.56
N ALA A 53 -15.29 0.44 -7.18
CA ALA A 53 -15.16 -0.13 -8.53
C ALA A 53 -15.57 -1.61 -8.58
N VAL A 54 -15.15 -2.42 -7.60
CA VAL A 54 -15.52 -3.84 -7.50
C VAL A 54 -17.03 -4.00 -7.26
N ASP A 55 -17.61 -3.19 -6.35
CA ASP A 55 -19.04 -3.23 -6.05
C ASP A 55 -19.90 -2.85 -7.26
N VAL A 56 -19.53 -1.76 -7.95
CA VAL A 56 -20.19 -1.33 -9.19
C VAL A 56 -20.10 -2.43 -10.26
N TYR A 57 -18.93 -3.05 -10.40
CA TYR A 57 -18.75 -4.16 -11.35
C TYR A 57 -19.60 -5.38 -10.96
N ALA A 58 -19.65 -5.75 -9.67
CA ALA A 58 -20.42 -6.89 -9.18
C ALA A 58 -21.92 -6.71 -9.40
N ILE A 59 -22.43 -5.47 -9.34
CA ILE A 59 -23.86 -5.15 -9.59
C ILE A 59 -24.16 -5.08 -11.08
N TRP A 60 -23.33 -4.37 -11.85
CA TRP A 60 -23.57 -4.06 -13.27
C TRP A 60 -22.62 -4.80 -14.23
N GLN A 61 -22.19 -5.98 -13.90
CA GLN A 61 -21.25 -6.76 -14.70
C GLN A 61 -21.70 -6.98 -16.15
N GLN A 62 -23.00 -7.29 -16.39
CA GLN A 62 -23.53 -7.56 -17.73
C GLN A 62 -23.41 -6.34 -18.65
N PRO A 63 -23.94 -5.15 -18.30
CA PRO A 63 -23.79 -3.97 -19.13
C PRO A 63 -22.33 -3.52 -19.26
N ILE A 64 -21.52 -3.60 -18.18
CA ILE A 64 -20.10 -3.23 -18.21
C ILE A 64 -19.34 -4.16 -19.17
N HIS A 65 -19.53 -5.47 -19.04
CA HIS A 65 -18.87 -6.44 -19.90
C HIS A 65 -19.26 -6.26 -21.36
N HIS A 66 -20.56 -6.07 -21.65
CA HIS A 66 -21.05 -5.81 -23.00
C HIS A 66 -20.46 -4.51 -23.57
N TRP A 67 -20.37 -3.45 -22.75
CA TRP A 67 -19.77 -2.19 -23.17
C TRP A 67 -18.28 -2.31 -23.44
N LEU A 68 -17.51 -2.94 -22.51
CA LEU A 68 -16.06 -3.10 -22.65
C LEU A 68 -15.66 -3.92 -23.89
N HIS A 69 -16.41 -4.97 -24.22
CA HIS A 69 -16.08 -5.85 -25.33
C HIS A 69 -16.89 -5.58 -26.60
N GLY A 70 -18.04 -4.94 -26.49
CA GLY A 70 -18.96 -4.68 -27.59
C GLY A 70 -18.74 -3.35 -28.31
N THR A 71 -18.12 -2.36 -27.66
CA THR A 71 -17.93 -1.02 -28.23
C THR A 71 -16.44 -0.72 -28.46
N ILE A 72 -16.15 0.16 -29.45
CA ILE A 72 -14.78 0.60 -29.72
C ILE A 72 -14.17 1.32 -28.49
N PRO A 73 -14.83 2.34 -27.87
CA PRO A 73 -14.29 3.00 -26.69
C PRO A 73 -14.13 2.05 -25.51
N GLY A 74 -15.03 1.09 -25.32
CA GLY A 74 -14.90 0.07 -24.27
C GLY A 74 -13.65 -0.80 -24.44
N LYS A 75 -13.36 -1.24 -25.67
CA LYS A 75 -12.14 -2.01 -25.96
C LYS A 75 -10.87 -1.20 -25.69
N ILE A 76 -10.86 0.10 -26.02
CA ILE A 76 -9.73 0.99 -25.74
C ILE A 76 -9.50 1.07 -24.21
N VAL A 77 -10.58 1.30 -23.44
CA VAL A 77 -10.51 1.34 -21.98
C VAL A 77 -10.03 0.00 -21.42
N PHE A 78 -10.54 -1.12 -21.93
CA PHE A 78 -10.12 -2.45 -21.50
C PHE A 78 -8.61 -2.69 -21.72
N VAL A 79 -8.12 -2.38 -22.93
CA VAL A 79 -6.68 -2.51 -23.25
C VAL A 79 -5.84 -1.59 -22.39
N PHE A 80 -6.28 -0.33 -22.19
CA PHE A 80 -5.58 0.61 -21.30
C PHE A 80 -5.46 0.07 -19.87
N LEU A 81 -6.55 -0.44 -19.29
CA LEU A 81 -6.55 -1.01 -17.94
C LEU A 81 -5.66 -2.26 -17.86
N LEU A 82 -5.66 -3.10 -18.88
CA LEU A 82 -4.81 -4.28 -18.96
C LEU A 82 -3.32 -3.89 -18.97
N VAL A 83 -2.94 -2.97 -19.86
CA VAL A 83 -1.55 -2.48 -19.97
C VAL A 83 -1.12 -1.81 -18.66
N PHE A 84 -1.95 -0.96 -18.10
CA PHE A 84 -1.69 -0.31 -16.81
C PHE A 84 -1.49 -1.35 -15.68
N GLY A 85 -2.35 -2.36 -15.61
CA GLY A 85 -2.23 -3.44 -14.63
C GLY A 85 -0.92 -4.23 -14.76
N ILE A 86 -0.52 -4.54 -16.00
CA ILE A 86 0.77 -5.23 -16.27
C ILE A 86 1.95 -4.36 -15.85
N LEU A 87 1.96 -3.07 -16.23
CA LEU A 87 3.03 -2.15 -15.86
C LEU A 87 3.11 -1.95 -14.35
N TYR A 88 1.96 -1.85 -13.68
CA TYR A 88 1.90 -1.73 -12.23
C TYR A 88 2.42 -3.00 -11.52
N ALA A 89 2.01 -4.17 -11.99
CA ALA A 89 2.52 -5.44 -11.47
C ALA A 89 4.03 -5.59 -11.69
N ALA A 90 4.52 -5.20 -12.86
CA ALA A 90 5.96 -5.19 -13.16
C ALA A 90 6.73 -4.23 -12.24
N LEU A 91 6.19 -3.03 -11.98
CA LEU A 91 6.77 -2.06 -11.05
C LEU A 91 6.84 -2.62 -9.62
N LEU A 92 5.74 -3.20 -9.13
CA LEU A 92 5.72 -3.84 -7.81
C LEU A 92 6.72 -5.00 -7.72
N GLY A 93 6.77 -5.83 -8.76
CA GLY A 93 7.74 -6.92 -8.85
C GLY A 93 9.19 -6.42 -8.85
N PHE A 94 9.47 -5.35 -9.60
CA PHE A 94 10.79 -4.72 -9.62
C PHE A 94 11.18 -4.17 -8.24
N VAL A 95 10.29 -3.43 -7.57
CA VAL A 95 10.54 -2.89 -6.22
C VAL A 95 10.78 -4.01 -5.21
N ALA A 96 9.95 -5.05 -5.21
CA ALA A 96 10.11 -6.20 -4.33
C ALA A 96 11.42 -6.94 -4.59
N PHE A 97 11.76 -7.18 -5.85
CA PHE A 97 13.00 -7.84 -6.25
C PHE A 97 14.22 -7.00 -5.88
N SER A 98 14.20 -5.68 -6.12
CA SER A 98 15.31 -4.77 -5.78
C SER A 98 15.62 -4.75 -4.29
N GLY A 99 14.58 -4.78 -3.43
CA GLY A 99 14.74 -4.87 -1.99
C GLY A 99 15.34 -6.20 -1.54
N TYR A 100 15.05 -7.29 -2.26
CA TYR A 100 15.59 -8.62 -1.96
C TYR A 100 17.00 -8.84 -2.53
N ALA A 101 17.28 -8.27 -3.72
CA ALA A 101 18.55 -8.45 -4.42
C ALA A 101 19.71 -7.63 -3.84
N ASN A 102 19.41 -6.57 -3.06
CA ASN A 102 20.40 -5.70 -2.45
C ASN A 102 20.26 -5.69 -0.91
N PRO A 103 20.57 -6.80 -0.23
CA PRO A 103 20.57 -6.83 1.22
C PRO A 103 21.68 -5.93 1.78
N ALA A 104 21.49 -5.43 3.00
CA ALA A 104 22.55 -4.74 3.72
C ALA A 104 23.79 -5.63 3.85
N THR A 105 24.97 -5.06 3.61
CA THR A 105 26.25 -5.80 3.63
C THR A 105 26.82 -5.95 5.04
N GLY A 106 26.25 -5.21 6.02
CA GLY A 106 26.77 -5.12 7.38
C GLY A 106 27.98 -4.20 7.53
N GLN A 107 28.32 -3.43 6.49
CA GLN A 107 29.42 -2.46 6.50
C GLN A 107 28.93 -1.02 6.43
N GLU A 108 27.62 -0.81 6.44
CA GLU A 108 26.99 0.50 6.38
C GLU A 108 27.28 1.29 7.66
N LYS A 109 27.90 2.45 7.50
CA LYS A 109 28.20 3.38 8.59
C LYS A 109 27.05 4.31 8.94
N VAL A 110 26.03 4.37 8.10
CA VAL A 110 24.87 5.23 8.29
C VAL A 110 23.59 4.47 7.96
N VAL A 111 22.65 4.52 8.89
CA VAL A 111 21.29 3.98 8.72
C VAL A 111 20.30 5.14 8.72
N ILE A 112 19.61 5.36 7.63
CA ILE A 112 18.57 6.41 7.52
C ILE A 112 17.20 5.77 7.72
N VAL A 113 16.47 6.20 8.75
CA VAL A 113 15.12 5.76 9.03
C VAL A 113 14.13 6.83 8.57
N LEU A 114 13.34 6.50 7.54
CA LEU A 114 12.31 7.38 7.02
C LEU A 114 11.03 7.28 7.85
N GLY A 115 10.38 8.40 8.09
CA GLY A 115 9.09 8.49 8.76
C GLY A 115 7.99 7.66 8.07
N ALA A 116 6.97 7.29 8.84
CA ALA A 116 5.79 6.56 8.37
C ALA A 116 4.55 6.90 9.21
N GLY A 117 4.52 8.08 9.81
CA GLY A 117 3.42 8.63 10.60
C GLY A 117 3.47 8.26 12.09
N LEU A 118 3.02 9.22 12.88
CA LEU A 118 2.82 9.05 14.33
C LEU A 118 1.33 8.88 14.64
N ARG A 119 1.05 8.33 15.82
CA ARG A 119 -0.23 8.47 16.51
C ARG A 119 0.01 9.41 17.70
N LYS A 120 -0.27 10.70 17.50
CA LYS A 120 0.06 11.80 18.42
C LYS A 120 1.58 11.96 18.57
N ASP A 121 2.17 11.37 19.60
CA ASP A 121 3.59 11.39 19.93
C ASP A 121 4.30 10.02 19.77
N ARG A 122 3.53 8.97 19.39
CA ARG A 122 4.05 7.59 19.35
C ARG A 122 4.20 7.08 17.92
N PRO A 123 5.29 6.40 17.59
CA PRO A 123 5.45 5.79 16.28
C PRO A 123 4.31 4.82 15.94
N SER A 124 3.80 4.90 14.72
CA SER A 124 2.84 3.93 14.17
C SER A 124 3.44 2.53 14.17
N LEU A 125 2.61 1.49 14.01
CA LEU A 125 3.10 0.11 13.99
C LEU A 125 4.17 -0.11 12.91
N LEU A 126 3.93 0.44 11.70
CA LEU A 126 4.89 0.34 10.60
C LEU A 126 6.20 1.04 10.92
N LEU A 127 6.12 2.23 11.54
CA LEU A 127 7.30 2.99 11.94
C LEU A 127 8.10 2.26 13.03
N ARG A 128 7.43 1.62 13.99
CA ARG A 128 8.08 0.81 15.02
C ARG A 128 8.88 -0.35 14.42
N TYR A 129 8.31 -1.08 13.45
CA TYR A 129 9.05 -2.15 12.78
C TYR A 129 10.33 -1.64 12.09
N ARG A 130 10.29 -0.46 11.47
CA ARG A 130 11.49 0.15 10.88
C ARG A 130 12.52 0.51 11.94
N LEU A 131 12.07 1.14 13.03
CA LEU A 131 12.93 1.53 14.16
C LEU A 131 13.54 0.32 14.88
N ASP A 132 12.77 -0.76 15.04
CA ASP A 132 13.27 -2.00 15.64
C ASP A 132 14.39 -2.60 14.79
N LYS A 133 14.26 -2.60 13.47
CA LYS A 133 15.32 -3.06 12.56
C LYS A 133 16.54 -2.16 12.56
N ALA A 134 16.35 -0.84 12.62
CA ALA A 134 17.44 0.11 12.75
C ALA A 134 18.18 -0.07 14.08
N TYR A 135 17.46 -0.30 15.17
CA TYR A 135 18.03 -0.58 16.50
C TYR A 135 18.85 -1.87 16.50
N GLU A 136 18.29 -2.97 15.96
CA GLU A 136 19.01 -4.25 15.84
C GLU A 136 20.34 -4.07 15.08
N TYR A 137 20.32 -3.30 13.99
CA TYR A 137 21.52 -3.02 13.21
C TYR A 137 22.53 -2.18 13.99
N ALA A 138 22.08 -1.09 14.63
CA ALA A 138 22.95 -0.17 15.37
C ALA A 138 23.61 -0.85 16.58
N VAL A 139 22.90 -1.71 17.28
CA VAL A 139 23.47 -2.49 18.41
C VAL A 139 24.53 -3.48 17.92
N ALA A 140 24.34 -4.09 16.74
CA ALA A 140 25.32 -4.98 16.14
C ALA A 140 26.54 -4.24 15.55
N HIS A 141 26.38 -2.95 15.23
CA HIS A 141 27.40 -2.10 14.59
C HIS A 141 27.54 -0.77 15.35
N PRO A 142 28.27 -0.73 16.47
CA PRO A 142 28.38 0.46 17.33
C PRO A 142 28.94 1.70 16.64
N ASP A 143 29.71 1.52 15.56
CA ASP A 143 30.25 2.64 14.75
C ASP A 143 29.24 3.21 13.72
N ALA A 144 28.07 2.60 13.59
CA ALA A 144 27.04 3.06 12.65
C ALA A 144 26.18 4.17 13.29
N LEU A 145 25.95 5.24 12.53
CA LEU A 145 25.07 6.34 12.91
C LEU A 145 23.64 6.07 12.43
N VAL A 146 22.65 6.31 13.29
CA VAL A 146 21.24 6.24 12.92
C VAL A 146 20.69 7.65 12.74
N ILE A 147 20.23 7.95 11.52
CA ILE A 147 19.62 9.23 11.19
C ILE A 147 18.11 9.04 11.06
N THR A 148 17.35 9.73 11.90
CA THR A 148 15.89 9.75 11.84
C THR A 148 15.42 10.99 11.08
N THR A 149 14.51 10.85 10.11
CA THR A 149 14.01 11.95 9.31
C THR A 149 12.51 11.85 9.12
N GLY A 150 11.81 12.97 9.26
CA GLY A 150 10.37 13.08 9.10
C GLY A 150 9.87 14.38 9.70
N GLY A 151 8.98 15.06 8.98
CA GLY A 151 8.33 16.30 9.41
C GLY A 151 7.24 16.06 10.46
N GLN A 152 6.42 17.08 10.71
CA GLN A 152 5.30 17.01 11.64
C GLN A 152 3.97 17.02 10.86
N GLY A 153 3.19 15.96 10.99
CA GLY A 153 1.83 15.88 10.46
C GLY A 153 0.85 16.78 11.23
N ARG A 154 -0.32 17.06 10.64
CA ARG A 154 -1.33 17.95 11.23
C ARG A 154 -1.92 17.44 12.54
N ASP A 155 -1.94 16.15 12.75
CA ASP A 155 -2.46 15.41 13.90
C ASP A 155 -1.36 14.88 14.83
N GLU A 156 -0.12 15.27 14.58
CA GLU A 156 1.06 14.89 15.35
C GLU A 156 1.46 16.01 16.32
N TRP A 157 1.87 15.62 17.51
CA TRP A 157 2.26 16.55 18.57
C TRP A 157 3.74 16.93 18.52
N VAL A 158 4.54 16.12 17.87
CA VAL A 158 5.98 16.30 17.69
C VAL A 158 6.39 15.90 16.30
N PRO A 159 7.52 16.39 15.76
CA PRO A 159 8.07 15.92 14.50
C PRO A 159 8.36 14.41 14.53
N GLU A 160 8.08 13.69 13.44
CA GLU A 160 8.33 12.24 13.36
C GLU A 160 9.79 11.90 13.67
N GLY A 161 10.74 12.66 13.11
CA GLY A 161 12.16 12.45 13.35
C GLY A 161 12.53 12.47 14.82
N GLN A 162 11.97 13.40 15.60
CA GLN A 162 12.21 13.50 17.03
C GLN A 162 11.57 12.34 17.81
N ALA A 163 10.32 11.98 17.48
CA ALA A 163 9.64 10.84 18.12
C ALA A 163 10.40 9.53 17.86
N MET A 164 10.94 9.36 16.65
CA MET A 164 11.76 8.21 16.29
C MET A 164 13.05 8.13 17.12
N ARG A 165 13.76 9.25 17.23
CA ARG A 165 14.98 9.33 18.06
C ARG A 165 14.69 9.00 19.51
N ASN A 166 13.64 9.58 20.08
CA ASN A 166 13.24 9.30 21.46
C ASN A 166 12.96 7.80 21.67
N TYR A 167 12.23 7.19 20.73
CA TYR A 167 11.95 5.75 20.77
C TYR A 167 13.23 4.89 20.77
N LEU A 168 14.22 5.25 19.95
CA LEU A 168 15.50 4.51 19.90
C LEU A 168 16.30 4.66 21.20
N ILE A 169 16.32 5.88 21.78
CA ILE A 169 17.00 6.14 23.06
C ILE A 169 16.29 5.40 24.21
N GLU A 170 14.95 5.41 24.24
CA GLU A 170 14.18 4.64 25.22
C GLU A 170 14.44 3.13 25.14
N LYS A 171 14.76 2.61 23.95
CA LYS A 171 15.20 1.22 23.75
C LYS A 171 16.62 0.95 24.17
N GLY A 172 17.40 1.97 24.49
CA GLY A 172 18.79 1.85 24.95
C GLY A 172 19.85 2.15 23.89
N LEU A 173 19.49 2.77 22.76
CA LEU A 173 20.48 3.26 21.81
C LEU A 173 21.18 4.49 22.39
N ASP A 174 22.51 4.58 22.21
CA ASP A 174 23.27 5.75 22.64
C ASP A 174 22.79 7.01 21.91
N SER A 175 22.61 8.09 22.67
CA SER A 175 22.18 9.37 22.15
C SER A 175 23.15 9.98 21.13
N GLU A 176 24.44 9.66 21.25
CA GLU A 176 25.47 10.08 20.28
C GLU A 176 25.41 9.29 18.96
N GLN A 177 24.81 8.12 18.99
CA GLN A 177 24.61 7.28 17.80
C GLN A 177 23.34 7.63 17.00
N SER A 178 22.46 8.47 17.56
CA SER A 178 21.18 8.82 16.95
C SER A 178 21.06 10.31 16.69
N PHE A 179 20.89 10.68 15.44
CA PHE A 179 20.70 12.06 14.97
C PHE A 179 19.32 12.23 14.32
N THR A 180 18.78 13.44 14.42
CA THR A 180 17.50 13.80 13.80
C THR A 180 17.71 14.93 12.80
N ILE A 181 17.21 14.75 11.58
CA ILE A 181 17.03 15.83 10.61
C ILE A 181 15.58 16.26 10.67
N MET A 182 15.34 17.50 11.07
CA MET A 182 14.03 18.15 11.09
C MET A 182 13.96 19.10 9.89
N GLU A 183 12.94 18.95 9.07
CA GLU A 183 12.54 19.92 8.04
C GLU A 183 11.40 20.79 8.52
#